data_0bcb6c89cc26a837e72224ccce018c3d
#
_entry.id   0bcb6c89cc26a837e72224ccce018c3d
#
_cell.length_a   1.000
_cell.length_b   1.000
_cell.length_c   1.000
_cell.angle_alpha   90.00
_cell.angle_beta   90.00
_cell.angle_gamma   90.00
#
_symmetry.space_group_name_H-M   'P 1'
#
loop_
_entity.id
_entity.type
_entity.pdbx_description
1 polymer ?
#
loop_
_entity_poly.entity_id
_entity_poly.type
_entity_poly.pdbx_seq_one_letter_code
_entity_poly.pdbx_strand_id
1 'polypeptide(L)'
;GCVAECPHNAITQMHFTDAQVLAQIRALLATEPEKKILAFRCHWCSYGGADMAGTSHFEYTANERGLRVMCSARMDSDFIYEAFRLGAGAVLFSGCHPQDCHYITGQPVGERRAERLLGQFEKMGMTPGRFRIEWISAAEGDSYARVLNEMQELLDSIPREKLLEEIEGMKPEMEKRARRMKEPPQVEEALEFADRLVEAMKAETPEPALEVAE
;
A
#
# COMPACT_ATOMS: atom_id res chain seq x y z
N GLY A 1 1.99 15.40 6.61
CA GLY A 1 1.00 16.31 6.01
C GLY A 1 1.60 17.25 4.98
N CYS A 2 2.55 18.14 5.37
CA CYS A 2 3.01 19.23 4.47
C CYS A 2 3.52 18.76 3.10
N VAL A 3 4.23 17.65 3.00
CA VAL A 3 4.71 17.09 1.72
C VAL A 3 3.53 16.72 0.83
N ALA A 4 2.63 15.88 1.32
CA ALA A 4 1.50 15.37 0.53
C ALA A 4 0.39 16.42 0.27
N GLU A 5 0.42 17.58 0.94
CA GLU A 5 -0.55 18.68 0.76
C GLU A 5 0.05 19.87 0.00
N CYS A 6 1.34 19.81 -0.38
CA CYS A 6 1.98 20.91 -1.07
C CYS A 6 1.50 20.99 -2.54
N PRO A 7 0.77 22.04 -2.95
CA PRO A 7 0.22 22.11 -4.31
C PRO A 7 1.29 22.31 -5.39
N HIS A 8 2.51 22.69 -4.97
CA HIS A 8 3.64 22.96 -5.85
C HIS A 8 4.72 21.88 -5.81
N ASN A 9 4.53 20.79 -5.03
CA ASN A 9 5.53 19.76 -4.78
C ASN A 9 6.91 20.32 -4.36
N ALA A 10 6.91 21.46 -3.68
CA ALA A 10 8.12 22.20 -3.26
C ALA A 10 8.74 21.66 -1.95
N ILE A 11 8.07 20.70 -1.31
CA ILE A 11 8.48 20.17 0.00
C ILE A 11 8.77 18.68 -0.18
N THR A 12 9.97 18.26 0.19
CA THR A 12 10.35 16.84 0.22
C THR A 12 10.72 16.41 1.64
N GLN A 13 10.57 15.14 1.94
CA GLN A 13 10.98 14.55 3.20
C GLN A 13 12.18 13.63 2.96
N MET A 14 13.33 13.98 3.53
CA MET A 14 14.54 13.18 3.46
C MET A 14 14.27 11.73 3.90
N HIS A 15 14.79 10.76 3.19
CA HIS A 15 14.61 9.30 3.38
C HIS A 15 13.19 8.77 3.11
N PHE A 16 12.22 9.64 2.82
CA PHE A 16 10.84 9.31 2.48
C PHE A 16 10.35 10.18 1.32
N THR A 17 11.19 10.42 0.33
CA THR A 17 10.80 11.15 -0.89
C THR A 17 9.73 10.37 -1.64
N ASP A 18 8.97 11.03 -2.50
CA ASP A 18 7.96 10.36 -3.32
C ASP A 18 8.59 9.27 -4.19
N ALA A 19 9.76 9.55 -4.78
CA ALA A 19 10.53 8.58 -5.54
C ALA A 19 10.86 7.32 -4.73
N GLN A 20 11.36 7.50 -3.51
CA GLN A 20 11.71 6.37 -2.64
C GLN A 20 10.50 5.53 -2.24
N VAL A 21 9.36 6.18 -1.98
CA VAL A 21 8.11 5.47 -1.64
C VAL A 21 7.57 4.72 -2.85
N LEU A 22 7.52 5.37 -4.02
CA LEU A 22 7.07 4.74 -5.27
C LEU A 22 7.95 3.57 -5.69
N ALA A 23 9.28 3.71 -5.57
CA ALA A 23 10.20 2.61 -5.84
C ALA A 23 9.95 1.40 -4.93
N GLN A 24 9.70 1.62 -3.64
CA GLN A 24 9.31 0.55 -2.71
C GLN A 24 7.99 -0.11 -3.12
N ILE A 25 6.96 0.67 -3.47
CA ILE A 25 5.66 0.14 -3.93
C ILE A 25 5.88 -0.77 -5.15
N ARG A 26 6.65 -0.33 -6.15
CA ARG A 26 6.96 -1.11 -7.35
C ARG A 26 7.67 -2.41 -7.02
N ALA A 27 8.71 -2.34 -6.19
CA ALA A 27 9.46 -3.53 -5.78
C ALA A 27 8.60 -4.53 -4.98
N LEU A 28 7.78 -4.05 -4.05
CA LEU A 28 6.90 -4.88 -3.24
C LEU A 28 5.82 -5.59 -4.06
N LEU A 29 5.35 -4.97 -5.14
CA LEU A 29 4.29 -5.47 -6.01
C LEU A 29 4.80 -6.11 -7.32
N ALA A 30 6.11 -6.33 -7.45
CA ALA A 30 6.73 -6.81 -8.68
C ALA A 30 6.25 -8.19 -9.15
N THR A 31 5.87 -9.07 -8.22
CA THR A 31 5.43 -10.44 -8.51
C THR A 31 4.07 -10.69 -7.90
N GLU A 32 3.15 -11.31 -8.62
CA GLU A 32 1.81 -11.69 -8.15
C GLU A 32 1.10 -10.58 -7.32
N PRO A 33 1.02 -9.34 -7.82
CA PRO A 33 0.48 -8.22 -7.05
C PRO A 33 -0.97 -8.45 -6.62
N GLU A 34 -1.74 -9.19 -7.39
CA GLU A 34 -3.14 -9.52 -7.12
C GLU A 34 -3.34 -10.35 -5.85
N LYS A 35 -2.31 -11.06 -5.40
CA LYS A 35 -2.33 -11.83 -4.15
C LYS A 35 -1.90 -11.02 -2.94
N LYS A 36 -1.33 -9.83 -3.14
CA LYS A 36 -0.68 -9.07 -2.08
C LYS A 36 -1.58 -8.02 -1.46
N ILE A 37 -1.39 -7.83 -0.16
CA ILE A 37 -1.95 -6.75 0.63
C ILE A 37 -0.81 -5.76 0.91
N LEU A 38 -0.84 -4.59 0.26
CA LEU A 38 0.13 -3.53 0.56
C LEU A 38 -0.33 -2.74 1.78
N ALA A 39 0.39 -2.86 2.89
CA ALA A 39 0.05 -2.19 4.14
C ALA A 39 0.90 -0.93 4.35
N PHE A 40 0.30 0.24 4.20
CA PHE A 40 0.91 1.50 4.61
C PHE A 40 0.82 1.64 6.12
N ARG A 41 1.95 1.77 6.79
CA ARG A 41 2.08 1.78 8.24
C ARG A 41 2.67 3.10 8.74
N CYS A 42 1.92 3.81 9.59
CA CYS A 42 2.45 4.94 10.32
C CYS A 42 3.56 4.48 11.27
N HIS A 43 4.72 5.12 11.22
CA HIS A 43 5.90 4.75 12.01
C HIS A 43 5.61 4.64 13.52
N TRP A 44 4.80 5.56 14.06
CA TRP A 44 4.62 5.69 15.51
C TRP A 44 3.60 4.71 16.10
N CYS A 45 2.61 4.29 15.33
CA CYS A 45 1.52 3.44 15.81
C CYS A 45 1.46 2.12 15.04
N SER A 46 0.87 2.07 13.87
CA SER A 46 0.61 0.81 13.16
C SER A 46 1.87 0.04 12.75
N TYR A 47 3.02 0.71 12.58
CA TYR A 47 4.30 0.02 12.42
C TYR A 47 4.72 -0.68 13.72
N GLY A 48 4.58 -0.01 14.87
CA GLY A 48 4.81 -0.61 16.18
C GLY A 48 3.83 -1.77 16.46
N GLY A 49 2.55 -1.64 16.06
CA GLY A 49 1.58 -2.72 16.14
C GLY A 49 1.97 -3.94 15.30
N ALA A 50 2.49 -3.72 14.10
CA ALA A 50 3.02 -4.80 13.25
C ALA A 50 4.26 -5.47 13.88
N ASP A 51 5.16 -4.68 14.47
CA ASP A 51 6.33 -5.18 15.20
C ASP A 51 5.90 -6.01 16.42
N MET A 52 4.94 -5.52 17.18
CA MET A 52 4.33 -6.26 18.29
C MET A 52 3.67 -7.55 17.83
N ALA A 53 2.97 -7.56 16.68
CA ALA A 53 2.38 -8.78 16.14
C ALA A 53 3.46 -9.84 15.90
N GLY A 54 4.60 -9.46 15.30
CA GLY A 54 5.72 -10.37 15.07
C GLY A 54 6.37 -10.85 16.36
N THR A 55 6.67 -9.96 17.29
CA THR A 55 7.34 -10.30 18.57
C THR A 55 6.44 -11.13 19.48
N SER A 56 5.13 -10.96 19.39
CA SER A 56 4.13 -11.74 20.15
C SER A 56 3.68 -13.02 19.41
N HIS A 57 4.28 -13.29 18.24
CA HIS A 57 3.96 -14.47 17.42
C HIS A 57 2.47 -14.57 17.01
N PHE A 58 1.80 -13.44 16.81
CA PHE A 58 0.48 -13.44 16.20
C PHE A 58 0.59 -13.81 14.71
N GLU A 59 -0.09 -14.87 14.32
CA GLU A 59 -0.07 -15.36 12.95
C GLU A 59 -0.97 -14.50 12.06
N TYR A 60 -0.41 -14.04 10.93
CA TYR A 60 -1.14 -13.36 9.87
C TYR A 60 -0.59 -13.73 8.50
N THR A 61 -1.32 -13.37 7.46
CA THR A 61 -1.01 -13.76 6.07
C THR A 61 0.41 -13.40 5.65
N ALA A 62 1.08 -14.33 4.96
CA ALA A 62 2.38 -14.10 4.33
C ALA A 62 2.31 -13.19 3.08
N ASN A 63 1.12 -12.84 2.61
CA ASN A 63 0.91 -11.97 1.45
C ASN A 63 0.97 -10.47 1.79
N GLU A 64 1.10 -10.13 3.08
CA GLU A 64 1.30 -8.75 3.49
C GLU A 64 2.66 -8.20 3.03
N ARG A 65 2.65 -6.98 2.54
CA ARG A 65 3.83 -6.19 2.18
C ARG A 65 3.75 -4.84 2.86
N GLY A 66 4.54 -4.69 3.92
CA GLY A 66 4.52 -3.48 4.74
C GLY A 66 5.40 -2.36 4.21
N LEU A 67 4.83 -1.18 4.08
CA LEU A 67 5.53 0.04 3.74
C LEU A 67 5.41 1.05 4.88
N ARG A 68 6.53 1.41 5.48
CA ARG A 68 6.58 2.38 6.57
C ARG A 68 6.62 3.80 6.04
N VAL A 69 5.76 4.66 6.59
CA VAL A 69 5.80 6.11 6.42
C VAL A 69 5.78 6.80 7.79
N MET A 70 6.29 8.02 7.87
CA MET A 70 6.43 8.70 9.15
C MET A 70 5.09 9.05 9.83
N CYS A 71 4.02 9.22 9.05
CA CYS A 71 2.68 9.56 9.54
C CYS A 71 1.63 9.17 8.49
N SER A 72 0.42 8.84 8.90
CA SER A 72 -0.70 8.61 7.97
C SER A 72 -0.97 9.82 7.05
N ALA A 73 -0.70 11.04 7.51
CA ALA A 73 -0.76 12.23 6.67
C ALA A 73 0.29 12.27 5.54
N ARG A 74 1.31 11.39 5.56
CA ARG A 74 2.30 11.25 4.47
C ARG A 74 1.82 10.28 3.39
N MET A 75 0.85 9.44 3.68
CA MET A 75 0.26 8.51 2.72
C MET A 75 -0.49 9.30 1.66
N ASP A 76 0.20 9.63 0.57
CA ASP A 76 -0.39 10.38 -0.54
C ASP A 76 -1.41 9.52 -1.31
N SER A 77 -2.42 10.18 -1.88
CA SER A 77 -3.39 9.52 -2.77
C SER A 77 -2.71 8.81 -3.92
N ASP A 78 -1.65 9.41 -4.44
CA ASP A 78 -0.92 8.91 -5.59
C ASP A 78 -0.22 7.57 -5.31
N PHE A 79 0.26 7.37 -4.08
CA PHE A 79 0.81 6.08 -3.67
C PHE A 79 -0.23 4.96 -3.68
N ILE A 80 -1.46 5.28 -3.27
CA ILE A 80 -2.56 4.33 -3.25
C ILE A 80 -3.02 4.02 -4.68
N TYR A 81 -3.11 5.05 -5.53
CA TYR A 81 -3.41 4.84 -6.96
C TYR A 81 -2.33 4.00 -7.65
N GLU A 82 -1.05 4.27 -7.38
CA GLU A 82 0.05 3.49 -7.94
C GLU A 82 -0.01 2.04 -7.51
N ALA A 83 -0.30 1.76 -6.24
CA ALA A 83 -0.46 0.40 -5.75
C ALA A 83 -1.53 -0.38 -6.52
N PHE A 84 -2.71 0.21 -6.71
CA PHE A 84 -3.79 -0.43 -7.47
C PHE A 84 -3.51 -0.46 -8.97
N ARG A 85 -2.84 0.54 -9.54
CA ARG A 85 -2.37 0.54 -10.94
C ARG A 85 -1.45 -0.64 -11.22
N LEU A 86 -0.58 -0.97 -10.28
CA LEU A 86 0.32 -2.12 -10.34
C LEU A 86 -0.37 -3.45 -10.06
N GLY A 87 -1.66 -3.44 -9.72
CA GLY A 87 -2.47 -4.64 -9.55
C GLY A 87 -2.55 -5.18 -8.14
N ALA A 88 -2.24 -4.38 -7.09
CA ALA A 88 -2.38 -4.83 -5.71
C ALA A 88 -3.76 -5.45 -5.45
N GLY A 89 -3.80 -6.63 -4.84
CA GLY A 89 -5.03 -7.30 -4.45
C GLY A 89 -5.82 -6.43 -3.46
N ALA A 90 -5.16 -5.94 -2.41
CA ALA A 90 -5.74 -5.01 -1.46
C ALA A 90 -4.70 -4.02 -0.93
N VAL A 91 -5.18 -2.92 -0.34
CA VAL A 91 -4.35 -1.90 0.30
C VAL A 91 -4.91 -1.58 1.68
N LEU A 92 -4.06 -1.70 2.70
CA LEU A 92 -4.34 -1.26 4.05
C LEU A 92 -3.75 0.13 4.28
N PHE A 93 -4.58 1.09 4.67
CA PHE A 93 -4.17 2.42 5.11
C PHE A 93 -4.26 2.46 6.63
N SER A 94 -3.13 2.42 7.33
CA SER A 94 -3.15 2.31 8.79
C SER A 94 -2.35 3.40 9.51
N GLY A 95 -2.84 3.83 10.66
CA GLY A 95 -2.24 4.90 11.44
C GLY A 95 -2.66 4.90 12.90
N CYS A 96 -2.38 6.01 13.58
CA CYS A 96 -2.74 6.21 14.98
C CYS A 96 -4.26 6.33 15.15
N HIS A 97 -4.76 5.93 16.33
CA HIS A 97 -6.14 6.23 16.70
C HIS A 97 -6.42 7.74 16.69
N PRO A 98 -7.69 8.16 16.45
CA PRO A 98 -8.10 9.54 16.62
C PRO A 98 -7.67 10.06 18.00
N GLN A 99 -7.16 11.30 18.06
CA GLN A 99 -6.66 11.99 19.26
C GLN A 99 -5.30 11.48 19.80
N ASP A 100 -4.80 10.30 19.39
CA ASP A 100 -3.51 9.75 19.82
C ASP A 100 -2.39 9.97 18.79
N CYS A 101 -2.61 10.82 17.80
CA CYS A 101 -1.63 11.08 16.76
C CYS A 101 -0.36 11.72 17.34
N HIS A 102 0.80 11.09 17.15
CA HIS A 102 2.10 11.62 17.58
C HIS A 102 2.37 13.05 17.08
N TYR A 103 1.86 13.41 15.90
CA TYR A 103 1.94 14.73 15.31
C TYR A 103 0.68 15.57 15.50
N ILE A 104 -0.21 15.20 16.41
CA ILE A 104 -1.46 15.86 16.77
C ILE A 104 -2.46 15.96 15.61
N THR A 105 -2.09 16.59 14.51
CA THR A 105 -2.96 16.85 13.35
C THR A 105 -2.79 15.87 12.19
N GLY A 106 -1.83 14.95 12.26
CA GLY A 106 -1.51 14.05 11.15
C GLY A 106 -2.63 13.05 10.87
N GLN A 107 -3.17 12.39 11.89
CA GLN A 107 -4.22 11.38 11.72
C GLN A 107 -5.48 11.98 11.08
N PRO A 108 -6.07 13.12 11.54
CA PRO A 108 -7.25 13.69 10.89
C PRO A 108 -7.05 14.11 9.43
N VAL A 109 -5.82 14.49 9.06
CA VAL A 109 -5.48 14.81 7.65
C VAL A 109 -5.43 13.54 6.81
N GLY A 110 -4.80 12.48 7.33
CA GLY A 110 -4.76 11.17 6.68
C GLY A 110 -6.14 10.57 6.50
N GLU A 111 -6.97 10.63 7.54
CA GLU A 111 -8.35 10.12 7.55
C GLU A 111 -9.21 10.74 6.45
N ARG A 112 -9.29 12.06 6.41
CA ARG A 112 -10.05 12.78 5.35
C ARG A 112 -9.59 12.44 3.94
N ARG A 113 -8.30 12.14 3.75
CA ARG A 113 -7.76 11.70 2.47
C ARG A 113 -8.20 10.27 2.16
N ALA A 114 -8.06 9.38 3.12
CA ALA A 114 -8.42 7.97 2.97
C ALA A 114 -9.93 7.79 2.72
N GLU A 115 -10.78 8.52 3.42
CA GLU A 115 -12.23 8.54 3.18
C GLU A 115 -12.60 9.03 1.78
N ARG A 116 -11.92 10.08 1.30
CA ARG A 116 -12.12 10.53 -0.10
C ARG A 116 -11.72 9.47 -1.12
N LEU A 117 -10.61 8.76 -0.87
CA LEU A 117 -10.17 7.66 -1.71
C LEU A 117 -11.17 6.52 -1.70
N LEU A 118 -11.67 6.14 -0.52
CA LEU A 118 -12.68 5.08 -0.38
C LEU A 118 -13.90 5.39 -1.24
N GLY A 119 -14.48 6.60 -1.11
CA GLY A 119 -15.62 7.00 -1.92
C GLY A 119 -15.33 7.10 -3.43
N GLN A 120 -14.07 7.26 -3.84
CA GLN A 120 -13.68 7.21 -5.25
C GLN A 120 -13.57 5.77 -5.76
N PHE A 121 -13.00 4.87 -4.98
CA PHE A 121 -12.89 3.45 -5.32
C PHE A 121 -14.27 2.77 -5.40
N GLU A 122 -15.18 3.12 -4.49
CA GLU A 122 -16.57 2.67 -4.56
C GLU A 122 -17.24 3.08 -5.89
N LYS A 123 -17.05 4.34 -6.32
CA LYS A 123 -17.57 4.83 -7.60
C LYS A 123 -16.94 4.16 -8.83
N MET A 124 -15.74 3.64 -8.69
CA MET A 124 -15.05 2.86 -9.74
C MET A 124 -15.49 1.39 -9.76
N GLY A 125 -16.33 0.96 -8.82
CA GLY A 125 -16.80 -0.42 -8.72
C GLY A 125 -15.81 -1.37 -8.04
N MET A 126 -14.86 -0.84 -7.26
CA MET A 126 -13.96 -1.68 -6.48
C MET A 126 -14.75 -2.51 -5.47
N THR A 127 -14.43 -3.78 -5.36
CA THR A 127 -15.01 -4.65 -4.31
C THR A 127 -14.73 -4.05 -2.93
N PRO A 128 -15.78 -3.81 -2.10
CA PRO A 128 -15.63 -3.24 -0.78
C PRO A 128 -14.65 -4.04 0.09
N GLY A 129 -13.79 -3.33 0.83
CA GLY A 129 -12.78 -3.94 1.72
C GLY A 129 -11.41 -4.17 1.06
N ARG A 130 -11.28 -4.09 -0.27
CA ARG A 130 -9.96 -4.11 -0.94
C ARG A 130 -9.12 -2.87 -0.61
N PHE A 131 -9.74 -1.72 -0.42
CA PHE A 131 -9.11 -0.58 0.24
C PHE A 131 -9.70 -0.45 1.64
N ARG A 132 -8.86 -0.63 2.66
CA ARG A 132 -9.27 -0.63 4.07
C ARG A 132 -8.52 0.42 4.85
N ILE A 133 -9.23 1.10 5.75
CA ILE A 133 -8.70 2.10 6.68
C ILE A 133 -8.80 1.51 8.08
N GLU A 134 -7.68 1.46 8.81
CA GLU A 134 -7.66 0.98 10.19
C GLU A 134 -6.75 1.84 11.05
N TRP A 135 -7.22 2.14 12.24
CA TRP A 135 -6.45 2.83 13.26
C TRP A 135 -5.96 1.80 14.27
N ILE A 136 -4.64 1.66 14.36
CA ILE A 136 -3.98 0.61 15.13
C ILE A 136 -2.87 1.26 15.94
N SER A 137 -2.89 1.08 17.28
CA SER A 137 -1.83 1.55 18.16
C SER A 137 -0.63 0.60 18.15
N ALA A 138 0.48 1.04 18.73
CA ALA A 138 1.68 0.21 18.86
C ALA A 138 1.47 -1.01 19.79
N ALA A 139 0.44 -0.99 20.64
CA ALA A 139 0.10 -2.07 21.56
C ALA A 139 -0.97 -3.03 21.02
N GLU A 140 -1.41 -2.87 19.77
CA GLU A 140 -2.52 -3.64 19.19
C GLU A 140 -2.03 -4.59 18.08
N GLY A 141 -1.02 -5.42 18.39
CA GLY A 141 -0.47 -6.39 17.44
C GLY A 141 -1.50 -7.47 17.04
N ASP A 142 -2.38 -7.86 17.93
CA ASP A 142 -3.50 -8.76 17.68
C ASP A 142 -4.49 -8.17 16.66
N SER A 143 -4.84 -6.89 16.82
CA SER A 143 -5.69 -6.16 15.88
C SER A 143 -5.05 -6.05 14.51
N TYR A 144 -3.74 -5.82 14.45
CA TYR A 144 -3.00 -5.79 13.19
C TYR A 144 -3.09 -7.13 12.45
N ALA A 145 -2.80 -8.22 13.15
CA ALA A 145 -2.88 -9.57 12.60
C ALA A 145 -4.31 -9.92 12.14
N ARG A 146 -5.31 -9.64 12.96
CA ARG A 146 -6.73 -9.87 12.65
C ARG A 146 -7.15 -9.14 11.37
N VAL A 147 -6.83 -7.85 11.25
CA VAL A 147 -7.19 -7.04 10.07
C VAL A 147 -6.59 -7.62 8.79
N LEU A 148 -5.32 -8.04 8.83
CA LEU A 148 -4.67 -8.64 7.65
C LEU A 148 -5.28 -9.98 7.26
N ASN A 149 -5.65 -10.81 8.23
CA ASN A 149 -6.32 -12.09 7.96
C ASN A 149 -7.71 -11.88 7.38
N GLU A 150 -8.50 -10.95 7.92
CA GLU A 150 -9.80 -10.57 7.35
C GLU A 150 -9.68 -10.05 5.90
N MET A 151 -8.63 -9.28 5.60
CA MET A 151 -8.36 -8.81 4.23
C MET A 151 -7.94 -9.95 3.32
N GLN A 152 -7.18 -10.93 3.82
CA GLN A 152 -6.81 -12.12 3.05
C GLN A 152 -8.04 -12.99 2.77
N GLU A 153 -8.89 -13.24 3.76
CA GLU A 153 -10.15 -13.98 3.60
C GLU A 153 -11.05 -13.32 2.54
N LEU A 154 -11.12 -11.98 2.55
CA LEU A 154 -11.82 -11.25 1.51
C LEU A 154 -11.22 -11.53 0.13
N LEU A 155 -9.89 -11.44 -0.04
CA LEU A 155 -9.24 -11.69 -1.33
C LEU A 155 -9.47 -13.12 -1.80
N ASP A 156 -9.38 -14.10 -0.91
CA ASP A 156 -9.60 -15.50 -1.21
C ASP A 156 -11.06 -15.80 -1.59
N SER A 157 -12.00 -15.00 -1.11
CA SER A 157 -13.43 -15.10 -1.45
C SER A 157 -13.76 -14.56 -2.85
N ILE A 158 -12.89 -13.72 -3.44
CA ILE A 158 -13.10 -13.14 -4.76
C ILE A 158 -12.55 -14.10 -5.82
N PRO A 159 -13.36 -14.60 -6.76
CA PRO A 159 -12.84 -15.39 -7.87
C PRO A 159 -11.72 -14.63 -8.60
N ARG A 160 -10.60 -15.31 -8.87
CA ARG A 160 -9.40 -14.69 -9.44
C ARG A 160 -9.70 -13.94 -10.75
N GLU A 161 -10.53 -14.51 -11.60
CA GLU A 161 -10.95 -13.89 -12.86
C GLU A 161 -11.64 -12.55 -12.63
N LYS A 162 -12.59 -12.52 -11.68
CA LYS A 162 -13.30 -11.30 -11.30
C LYS A 162 -12.34 -10.25 -10.71
N LEU A 163 -11.39 -10.66 -9.87
CA LEU A 163 -10.39 -9.74 -9.30
C LEU A 163 -9.53 -9.12 -10.40
N LEU A 164 -9.07 -9.92 -11.37
CA LEU A 164 -8.27 -9.45 -12.50
C LEU A 164 -9.08 -8.53 -13.42
N GLU A 165 -10.34 -8.84 -13.72
CA GLU A 165 -11.24 -7.94 -14.45
C GLU A 165 -11.40 -6.59 -13.76
N GLU A 166 -11.60 -6.59 -12.45
CA GLU A 166 -11.73 -5.37 -11.66
C GLU A 166 -10.43 -4.54 -11.69
N ILE A 167 -9.27 -5.18 -11.52
CA ILE A 167 -7.96 -4.53 -11.62
C ILE A 167 -7.78 -3.90 -13.00
N GLU A 168 -8.01 -4.65 -14.08
CA GLU A 168 -7.87 -4.13 -15.44
C GLU A 168 -8.86 -3.00 -15.75
N GLY A 169 -10.09 -3.13 -15.30
CA GLY A 169 -11.13 -2.10 -15.49
C GLY A 169 -10.80 -0.78 -14.81
N MET A 170 -10.10 -0.81 -13.69
CA MET A 170 -9.70 0.39 -12.95
C MET A 170 -8.41 1.04 -13.48
N LYS A 171 -7.53 0.31 -14.16
CA LYS A 171 -6.23 0.81 -14.64
C LYS A 171 -6.29 2.15 -15.38
N PRO A 172 -7.19 2.38 -16.34
CA PRO A 172 -7.21 3.65 -17.08
C PRO A 172 -7.43 4.87 -16.19
N GLU A 173 -8.29 4.74 -15.18
CA GLU A 173 -8.55 5.84 -14.25
C GLU A 173 -7.37 6.01 -13.26
N MET A 174 -6.74 4.93 -12.85
CA MET A 174 -5.53 4.97 -12.02
C MET A 174 -4.37 5.65 -12.77
N GLU A 175 -4.14 5.28 -14.03
CA GLU A 175 -3.13 5.92 -14.88
C GLU A 175 -3.37 7.41 -15.09
N LYS A 176 -4.63 7.79 -15.33
CA LYS A 176 -5.00 9.20 -15.46
C LYS A 176 -4.70 9.99 -14.19
N ARG A 177 -4.87 9.39 -13.03
CA ARG A 177 -4.59 10.00 -11.73
C ARG A 177 -3.10 10.01 -11.44
N ALA A 178 -2.39 8.92 -11.70
CA ALA A 178 -0.95 8.83 -11.58
C ALA A 178 -0.21 9.84 -12.47
N ARG A 179 -0.69 10.11 -13.69
CA ARG A 179 -0.11 11.14 -14.59
C ARG A 179 -0.21 12.58 -14.08
N ARG A 180 -1.01 12.83 -13.05
CA ARG A 180 -1.05 14.14 -12.37
C ARG A 180 0.12 14.34 -11.42
N MET A 181 0.82 13.25 -11.07
CA MET A 181 2.11 13.33 -10.39
C MET A 181 3.11 13.94 -11.38
N LYS A 182 3.48 15.20 -11.15
CA LYS A 182 4.66 15.76 -11.81
C LYS A 182 5.87 15.09 -11.17
N GLU A 183 6.37 14.05 -11.83
CA GLU A 183 7.62 13.40 -11.43
C GLU A 183 8.76 14.43 -11.50
N PRO A 184 9.40 14.80 -10.38
CA PRO A 184 10.68 15.51 -10.48
C PRO A 184 11.69 14.57 -11.16
N PRO A 185 12.68 15.06 -11.93
CA PRO A 185 13.65 14.22 -12.65
C PRO A 185 14.33 13.14 -11.79
N GLN A 186 14.52 13.41 -10.50
CA GLN A 186 15.08 12.46 -9.54
C GLN A 186 14.17 11.25 -9.25
N VAL A 187 12.87 11.36 -9.52
CA VAL A 187 11.92 10.25 -9.41
C VAL A 187 12.12 9.28 -10.55
N GLU A 188 12.30 9.78 -11.76
CA GLU A 188 12.47 8.97 -12.97
C GLU A 188 13.69 8.04 -12.83
N GLU A 189 14.87 8.57 -12.44
CA GLU A 189 16.07 7.77 -12.20
C GLU A 189 15.88 6.70 -11.10
N ALA A 190 15.19 7.06 -10.01
CA ALA A 190 14.92 6.11 -8.92
C ALA A 190 13.93 5.02 -9.35
N LEU A 191 12.95 5.36 -10.18
CA LEU A 191 11.99 4.41 -10.72
C LEU A 191 12.64 3.48 -11.75
N GLU A 192 13.47 3.99 -12.65
CA GLU A 192 14.26 3.18 -13.57
C GLU A 192 15.21 2.21 -12.85
N PHE A 193 15.80 2.66 -11.73
CA PHE A 193 16.61 1.79 -10.90
C PHE A 193 15.77 0.69 -10.24
N ALA A 194 14.59 1.02 -9.71
CA ALA A 194 13.67 0.04 -9.14
C ALA A 194 13.17 -0.96 -10.19
N ASP A 195 12.85 -0.51 -11.39
CA ASP A 195 12.42 -1.39 -12.48
C ASP A 195 13.53 -2.36 -12.90
N ARG A 196 14.79 -1.90 -12.96
CA ARG A 196 15.95 -2.79 -13.20
C ARG A 196 16.16 -3.82 -12.09
N LEU A 197 15.96 -3.45 -10.83
CA LEU A 197 16.02 -4.41 -9.71
C LEU A 197 14.91 -5.45 -9.80
N VAL A 198 13.71 -5.04 -10.15
CA VAL A 198 12.56 -5.94 -10.34
C VAL A 198 12.83 -6.94 -11.47
N GLU A 199 13.37 -6.48 -12.58
CA GLU A 199 13.74 -7.34 -13.72
C GLU A 199 14.82 -8.36 -13.30
N ALA A 200 15.84 -7.93 -12.57
CA ALA A 200 16.87 -8.81 -12.05
C ALA A 200 16.28 -9.87 -11.09
N MET A 201 15.41 -9.47 -10.17
CA MET A 201 14.74 -10.40 -9.25
C MET A 201 13.86 -11.43 -9.96
N LYS A 202 13.17 -11.03 -11.02
CA LYS A 202 12.36 -11.95 -11.85
C LYS A 202 13.24 -12.97 -12.59
N ALA A 203 14.42 -12.54 -13.06
CA ALA A 203 15.37 -13.39 -13.76
C ALA A 203 16.02 -14.44 -12.83
N GLU A 204 16.15 -14.13 -11.54
CA GLU A 204 16.75 -15.02 -10.53
C GLU A 204 15.74 -16.00 -9.89
N THR A 205 14.43 -15.79 -10.06
CA THR A 205 13.41 -16.75 -9.60
C THR A 205 13.26 -17.87 -10.63
N PRO A 206 13.72 -19.11 -10.36
CA PRO A 206 13.47 -20.22 -11.26
C PRO A 206 11.96 -20.46 -11.32
N GLU A 207 11.45 -20.72 -12.52
CA GLU A 207 10.06 -21.19 -12.67
C GLU A 207 9.83 -22.38 -11.72
N PRO A 208 8.73 -22.38 -10.95
CA PRO A 208 8.41 -23.53 -10.12
C PRO A 208 8.32 -24.74 -11.04
N ALA A 209 9.19 -25.72 -10.80
CA ALA A 209 9.14 -27.00 -11.49
C ALA A 209 7.73 -27.56 -11.27
N LEU A 210 6.95 -27.68 -12.35
CA LEU A 210 5.71 -28.43 -12.35
C LEU A 210 6.11 -29.90 -12.12
N GLU A 211 6.18 -30.33 -10.86
CA GLU A 211 6.15 -31.76 -10.53
C GLU A 211 4.78 -32.29 -10.96
N VAL A 212 4.77 -32.85 -12.13
CA VAL A 212 3.68 -33.72 -12.58
C VAL A 212 3.80 -34.97 -11.72
N ALA A 213 2.98 -35.06 -10.68
CA ALA A 213 2.80 -36.33 -9.97
C ALA A 213 2.07 -37.29 -10.89
N GLU A 214 2.76 -38.42 -11.24
CA GLU A 214 2.15 -39.62 -11.84
C GLU A 214 1.28 -40.35 -10.80
#